data_d8798ef779d3cf2cd2f896f18eab0071
#
_entry.id   d8798ef779d3cf2cd2f896f18eab0071
#
_cell.length_a   1.000
_cell.length_b   1.000
_cell.length_c   1.000
_cell.angle_alpha   90.00
_cell.angle_beta   90.00
_cell.angle_gamma   90.00
#
_symmetry.space_group_name_H-M   'P 1'
#
loop_
_entity.id
_entity.type
_entity.pdbx_description
1 polymer ?
#
loop_
_entity_poly.entity_id
_entity_poly.type
_entity_poly.pdbx_seq_one_letter_code
_entity_poly.pdbx_strand_id
1 'polypeptide(L)'
;TTITANYQQVLFYLHPNGVTIRCPLAAVGAIGTVNGVQYEKVDKAGLQALRNAATGGNNNQLAFVCTSGVDNLKDMFRKRGVFNIDISSWDTSSVTTMFRMFANAKAFNQDISKWDVSNVTTMYNFLNLAYAFNQDISGWDVSNVTNMRRMIRQARAFNQDISGWDVGNVTDMREFAKETRVFNQDLTGWNVNNVTQCGGFSSNSLAMEDSNRPNFTNCDPSIVDSNPIPN
;
A
#
# COMPACT_ATOMS: atom_id res chain seq x y z
N THR A 1 35.20 20.52 -34.84
CA THR A 1 33.75 20.24 -34.94
C THR A 1 33.29 19.71 -33.60
N THR A 2 32.67 20.57 -32.79
CA THR A 2 32.14 20.23 -31.46
C THR A 2 30.82 19.51 -31.68
N ILE A 3 30.77 18.20 -31.41
CA ILE A 3 29.50 17.43 -31.40
C ILE A 3 28.81 17.79 -30.09
N THR A 4 27.85 18.68 -30.13
CA THR A 4 26.93 18.92 -29.04
C THR A 4 25.91 17.77 -29.09
N ALA A 5 26.08 16.76 -28.25
CA ALA A 5 25.07 15.72 -28.05
C ALA A 5 23.84 16.37 -27.42
N ASN A 6 22.79 16.61 -28.21
CA ASN A 6 21.48 16.98 -27.69
C ASN A 6 20.89 15.77 -26.96
N TYR A 7 21.21 15.65 -25.68
CA TYR A 7 20.45 14.75 -24.79
C TYR A 7 19.07 15.37 -24.59
N GLN A 8 18.07 14.98 -25.40
CA GLN A 8 16.68 15.22 -25.03
C GLN A 8 16.40 14.44 -23.77
N GLN A 9 16.19 15.18 -22.69
CA GLN A 9 15.86 14.61 -21.39
C GLN A 9 14.48 13.94 -21.49
N VAL A 10 14.42 12.61 -21.35
CA VAL A 10 13.15 11.89 -21.39
C VAL A 10 12.39 12.20 -20.11
N LEU A 11 11.34 13.00 -20.22
CA LEU A 11 10.53 13.44 -19.07
C LEU A 11 9.61 12.33 -18.53
N PHE A 12 9.10 11.46 -19.44
CA PHE A 12 8.22 10.34 -19.10
C PHE A 12 8.81 9.05 -19.66
N TYR A 13 8.87 7.99 -18.84
CA TYR A 13 9.39 6.70 -19.29
C TYR A 13 8.80 5.54 -18.49
N LEU A 14 8.83 4.35 -19.10
CA LEU A 14 8.50 3.09 -18.43
C LEU A 14 9.70 2.65 -17.60
N HIS A 15 9.45 2.37 -16.31
CA HIS A 15 10.47 1.81 -15.42
C HIS A 15 10.86 0.38 -15.87
N PRO A 16 12.09 -0.11 -15.62
CA PRO A 16 12.52 -1.47 -15.99
C PRO A 16 11.66 -2.61 -15.45
N ASN A 17 10.82 -2.38 -14.41
CA ASN A 17 9.86 -3.37 -13.93
C ASN A 17 8.70 -3.65 -14.92
N GLY A 18 8.63 -2.90 -16.04
CA GLY A 18 7.65 -3.11 -17.11
C GLY A 18 6.26 -2.54 -16.85
N VAL A 19 6.01 -1.92 -15.71
CA VAL A 19 4.68 -1.45 -15.28
C VAL A 19 4.67 0.02 -14.87
N THR A 20 5.61 0.44 -14.02
CA THR A 20 5.61 1.78 -13.42
C THR A 20 5.95 2.88 -14.42
N ILE A 21 5.14 3.93 -14.48
CA ILE A 21 5.41 5.14 -15.28
C ILE A 21 6.13 6.15 -14.41
N ARG A 22 7.32 6.55 -14.86
CA ARG A 22 8.16 7.56 -14.18
C ARG A 22 8.23 8.86 -14.94
N CYS A 23 8.17 9.98 -14.21
CA CYS A 23 8.27 11.34 -14.73
C CYS A 23 8.93 12.29 -13.71
N PRO A 24 10.09 11.94 -13.13
CA PRO A 24 10.66 12.68 -12.00
C PRO A 24 10.99 14.14 -12.35
N LEU A 25 11.35 14.40 -13.59
CA LEU A 25 11.77 15.73 -14.07
C LEU A 25 10.65 16.54 -14.72
N ALA A 26 9.47 15.94 -14.93
CA ALA A 26 8.33 16.65 -15.49
C ALA A 26 7.73 17.62 -14.46
N ALA A 27 7.25 18.77 -14.93
CA ALA A 27 6.44 19.66 -14.09
C ALA A 27 5.04 19.06 -13.86
N VAL A 28 4.39 19.43 -12.75
CA VAL A 28 2.98 19.08 -12.51
C VAL A 28 2.11 19.66 -13.62
N GLY A 29 1.18 18.86 -14.14
CA GLY A 29 0.35 19.19 -15.31
C GLY A 29 1.00 18.89 -16.67
N ALA A 30 2.29 18.54 -16.71
CA ALA A 30 2.92 18.11 -17.95
C ALA A 30 2.32 16.78 -18.42
N ILE A 31 2.14 16.66 -19.74
CA ILE A 31 1.66 15.45 -20.40
C ILE A 31 2.82 14.81 -21.17
N GLY A 32 2.98 13.51 -21.02
CA GLY A 32 3.94 12.72 -21.77
C GLY A 32 3.35 11.42 -22.26
N THR A 33 3.95 10.84 -23.31
CA THR A 33 3.48 9.59 -23.91
C THR A 33 4.49 8.48 -23.67
N VAL A 34 4.00 7.34 -23.16
CA VAL A 34 4.78 6.12 -22.98
C VAL A 34 4.01 4.96 -23.64
N ASN A 35 4.67 4.27 -24.57
CA ASN A 35 4.08 3.17 -25.35
C ASN A 35 2.73 3.54 -26.00
N GLY A 36 2.60 4.78 -26.50
CA GLY A 36 1.38 5.26 -27.17
C GLY A 36 0.27 5.73 -26.22
N VAL A 37 0.44 5.59 -24.90
CA VAL A 37 -0.50 6.04 -23.87
C VAL A 37 -0.05 7.38 -23.29
N GLN A 38 -0.97 8.32 -23.16
CA GLN A 38 -0.70 9.61 -22.54
C GLN A 38 -0.87 9.54 -21.03
N TYR A 39 0.08 10.13 -20.30
CA TYR A 39 0.09 10.26 -18.85
C TYR A 39 0.28 11.73 -18.46
N GLU A 40 -0.46 12.18 -17.46
CA GLU A 40 -0.31 13.50 -16.86
C GLU A 40 0.50 13.41 -15.58
N LYS A 41 1.51 14.26 -15.41
CA LYS A 41 2.21 14.40 -14.12
C LYS A 41 1.29 15.08 -13.10
N VAL A 42 1.04 14.39 -12.00
CA VAL A 42 0.23 14.92 -10.90
C VAL A 42 1.00 14.90 -9.58
N ASP A 43 0.66 15.84 -8.72
CA ASP A 43 1.00 15.82 -7.30
C ASP A 43 -0.14 15.25 -6.45
N LYS A 44 0.02 15.28 -5.14
CA LYS A 44 -1.03 14.83 -4.21
C LYS A 44 -2.35 15.58 -4.38
N ALA A 45 -2.30 16.89 -4.62
CA ALA A 45 -3.51 17.71 -4.79
C ALA A 45 -4.25 17.32 -6.08
N GLY A 46 -3.53 17.10 -7.18
CA GLY A 46 -4.07 16.58 -8.44
C GLY A 46 -4.74 15.22 -8.26
N LEU A 47 -4.07 14.27 -7.56
CA LEU A 47 -4.67 12.98 -7.24
C LEU A 47 -5.96 13.12 -6.42
N GLN A 48 -5.98 14.02 -5.44
CA GLN A 48 -7.18 14.27 -4.63
C GLN A 48 -8.30 14.90 -5.44
N ALA A 49 -7.98 15.81 -6.36
CA ALA A 49 -8.95 16.41 -7.29
C ALA A 49 -9.56 15.34 -8.20
N LEU A 50 -8.76 14.51 -8.86
CA LEU A 50 -9.22 13.40 -9.69
C LEU A 50 -10.09 12.41 -8.92
N ARG A 51 -9.65 12.03 -7.72
CA ARG A 51 -10.43 11.16 -6.83
C ARG A 51 -11.81 11.78 -6.47
N ASN A 52 -11.86 13.09 -6.23
CA ASN A 52 -13.08 13.78 -5.81
C ASN A 52 -14.02 14.06 -6.99
N ALA A 53 -13.50 14.24 -8.21
CA ALA A 53 -14.28 14.41 -9.42
C ALA A 53 -15.05 13.12 -9.83
N ALA A 54 -14.73 12.00 -9.22
CA ALA A 54 -15.37 10.71 -9.48
C ALA A 54 -16.80 10.68 -8.96
N THR A 55 -17.77 10.85 -9.81
CA THR A 55 -19.16 10.46 -9.54
C THR A 55 -19.25 8.94 -9.43
N GLY A 56 -19.68 8.42 -8.26
CA GLY A 56 -19.77 6.96 -8.03
C GLY A 56 -18.48 6.28 -7.59
N GLY A 57 -17.38 7.03 -7.38
CA GLY A 57 -16.14 6.50 -6.77
C GLY A 57 -15.07 6.01 -7.74
N ASN A 58 -15.32 5.97 -9.06
CA ASN A 58 -14.35 5.57 -10.07
C ASN A 58 -14.09 6.70 -11.07
N ASN A 59 -12.85 7.19 -11.12
CA ASN A 59 -12.39 8.10 -12.17
C ASN A 59 -11.24 7.42 -12.94
N ASN A 60 -11.52 6.98 -14.17
CA ASN A 60 -10.54 6.25 -14.99
C ASN A 60 -9.28 7.08 -15.30
N GLN A 61 -9.30 8.40 -15.19
CA GLN A 61 -8.11 9.23 -15.34
C GLN A 61 -7.02 8.86 -14.32
N LEU A 62 -7.37 8.30 -13.15
CA LEU A 62 -6.39 7.82 -12.17
C LEU A 62 -5.46 6.72 -12.71
N ALA A 63 -5.87 5.98 -13.75
CA ALA A 63 -5.01 5.00 -14.41
C ALA A 63 -3.95 5.64 -15.33
N PHE A 64 -4.13 6.90 -15.71
CA PHE A 64 -3.31 7.60 -16.70
C PHE A 64 -2.55 8.79 -16.10
N VAL A 65 -2.13 8.65 -14.86
CA VAL A 65 -1.31 9.66 -14.19
C VAL A 65 0.08 9.12 -13.88
N CYS A 66 1.07 10.01 -13.91
CA CYS A 66 2.39 9.75 -13.39
C CYS A 66 2.52 10.41 -12.01
N THR A 67 2.87 9.63 -11.02
CA THR A 67 2.87 10.02 -9.60
C THR A 67 4.28 10.21 -9.03
N SER A 68 5.32 10.24 -9.88
CA SER A 68 6.70 10.44 -9.43
C SER A 68 6.85 11.68 -8.56
N GLY A 69 7.43 11.51 -7.36
CA GLY A 69 7.59 12.56 -6.36
C GLY A 69 6.39 12.77 -5.43
N VAL A 70 5.30 12.01 -5.58
CA VAL A 70 4.24 11.97 -4.55
C VAL A 70 4.75 11.19 -3.35
N ASP A 71 4.88 11.86 -2.21
CA ASP A 71 5.47 11.31 -0.98
C ASP A 71 4.44 10.82 0.06
N ASN A 72 3.16 11.13 -0.16
CA ASN A 72 2.13 10.93 0.85
C ASN A 72 0.79 10.52 0.24
N LEU A 73 0.41 9.25 0.43
CA LEU A 73 -0.86 8.68 -0.03
C LEU A 73 -1.87 8.46 1.13
N LYS A 74 -1.67 9.14 2.28
CA LYS A 74 -2.58 9.08 3.42
C LYS A 74 -4.02 9.35 3.00
N ASP A 75 -4.94 8.44 3.42
CA ASP A 75 -6.38 8.54 3.20
C ASP A 75 -6.81 8.61 1.71
N MET A 76 -5.93 8.31 0.74
CA MET A 76 -6.18 8.57 -0.69
C MET A 76 -7.50 7.95 -1.18
N PHE A 77 -7.78 6.69 -0.85
CA PHE A 77 -9.02 6.01 -1.23
C PHE A 77 -9.85 5.56 -0.02
N ARG A 78 -9.61 6.18 1.14
CA ARG A 78 -10.37 5.88 2.35
C ARG A 78 -11.85 6.08 2.14
N LYS A 79 -12.66 5.07 2.58
CA LYS A 79 -14.13 5.05 2.45
C LYS A 79 -14.64 5.09 1.00
N ARG A 80 -13.81 4.79 0.01
CA ARG A 80 -14.21 4.65 -1.40
C ARG A 80 -14.61 3.20 -1.69
N GLY A 81 -15.78 2.78 -1.20
CA GLY A 81 -16.21 1.38 -1.16
C GLY A 81 -16.28 0.66 -2.52
N VAL A 82 -16.47 1.41 -3.61
CA VAL A 82 -16.56 0.86 -4.99
C VAL A 82 -15.27 1.10 -5.80
N PHE A 83 -14.24 1.75 -5.22
CA PHE A 83 -12.99 2.04 -5.93
C PHE A 83 -12.27 0.74 -6.32
N ASN A 84 -12.03 0.56 -7.61
CA ASN A 84 -11.28 -0.57 -8.17
C ASN A 84 -10.64 -0.21 -9.52
N ILE A 85 -10.06 0.98 -9.65
CA ILE A 85 -9.33 1.43 -10.84
C ILE A 85 -7.93 0.84 -10.81
N ASP A 86 -7.42 0.44 -11.99
CA ASP A 86 -6.04 0.03 -12.16
C ASP A 86 -5.10 1.21 -11.92
N ILE A 87 -4.29 1.08 -10.90
CA ILE A 87 -3.27 2.04 -10.48
C ILE A 87 -1.88 1.38 -10.39
N SER A 88 -1.72 0.25 -11.05
CA SER A 88 -0.47 -0.52 -11.06
C SER A 88 0.71 0.29 -11.59
N SER A 89 0.45 1.21 -12.53
CA SER A 89 1.45 2.07 -13.17
C SER A 89 1.99 3.21 -12.27
N TRP A 90 1.43 3.43 -11.09
CA TRP A 90 1.86 4.51 -10.21
C TRP A 90 3.30 4.33 -9.74
N ASP A 91 4.09 5.40 -9.80
CA ASP A 91 5.40 5.47 -9.17
C ASP A 91 5.25 5.80 -7.69
N THR A 92 5.50 4.83 -6.84
CA THR A 92 5.37 4.93 -5.38
C THR A 92 6.72 5.07 -4.67
N SER A 93 7.81 5.12 -5.43
CA SER A 93 9.18 5.12 -4.88
C SER A 93 9.50 6.28 -3.92
N SER A 94 8.76 7.39 -4.00
CA SER A 94 8.90 8.53 -3.08
C SER A 94 7.96 8.46 -1.87
N VAL A 95 7.04 7.47 -1.82
CA VAL A 95 5.98 7.43 -0.80
C VAL A 95 6.54 7.02 0.55
N THR A 96 6.33 7.86 1.55
CA THR A 96 6.75 7.59 2.95
C THR A 96 5.59 7.16 3.85
N THR A 97 4.34 7.40 3.45
CA THR A 97 3.17 7.01 4.24
C THR A 97 2.01 6.53 3.38
N MET A 98 1.49 5.37 3.74
CA MET A 98 0.26 4.77 3.19
C MET A 98 -0.84 4.66 4.24
N PHE A 99 -0.79 5.51 5.28
CA PHE A 99 -1.74 5.56 6.38
C PHE A 99 -3.19 5.60 5.87
N ARG A 100 -3.98 4.55 6.17
CA ARG A 100 -5.40 4.38 5.80
C ARG A 100 -5.70 4.50 4.29
N MET A 101 -4.72 4.28 3.40
CA MET A 101 -4.88 4.55 1.96
C MET A 101 -6.11 3.87 1.36
N PHE A 102 -6.31 2.58 1.65
CA PHE A 102 -7.46 1.79 1.18
C PHE A 102 -8.45 1.41 2.29
N ALA A 103 -8.39 2.10 3.44
CA ALA A 103 -9.29 1.78 4.54
C ALA A 103 -10.76 1.92 4.11
N ASN A 104 -11.52 0.82 4.20
CA ASN A 104 -12.91 0.71 3.73
C ASN A 104 -13.09 0.94 2.20
N ALA A 105 -12.07 0.64 1.40
CA ALA A 105 -12.16 0.49 -0.05
C ALA A 105 -12.58 -0.96 -0.38
N LYS A 106 -13.85 -1.29 -0.14
CA LYS A 106 -14.35 -2.68 -0.07
C LYS A 106 -14.16 -3.48 -1.35
N ALA A 107 -14.22 -2.82 -2.53
CA ALA A 107 -14.12 -3.45 -3.85
C ALA A 107 -12.68 -3.49 -4.39
N PHE A 108 -11.72 -2.80 -3.76
CA PHE A 108 -10.36 -2.68 -4.28
C PHE A 108 -9.67 -4.03 -4.33
N ASN A 109 -9.22 -4.43 -5.52
CA ASN A 109 -8.46 -5.66 -5.78
C ASN A 109 -7.58 -5.54 -7.03
N GLN A 110 -6.96 -4.38 -7.27
CA GLN A 110 -6.03 -4.20 -8.38
C GLN A 110 -4.63 -4.63 -8.00
N ASP A 111 -3.87 -5.09 -9.00
CA ASP A 111 -2.47 -5.50 -8.83
C ASP A 111 -1.59 -4.31 -8.46
N ILE A 112 -0.99 -4.39 -7.29
CA ILE A 112 -0.05 -3.42 -6.75
C ILE A 112 1.29 -4.09 -6.40
N SER A 113 1.55 -5.29 -6.93
CA SER A 113 2.76 -6.08 -6.64
C SER A 113 4.05 -5.36 -7.02
N LYS A 114 3.99 -4.48 -8.02
CA LYS A 114 5.14 -3.72 -8.55
C LYS A 114 5.37 -2.36 -7.88
N TRP A 115 4.55 -2.01 -6.88
CA TRP A 115 4.79 -0.79 -6.12
C TRP A 115 6.09 -0.89 -5.31
N ASP A 116 6.87 0.16 -5.37
CA ASP A 116 8.02 0.34 -4.50
C ASP A 116 7.55 0.95 -3.17
N VAL A 117 7.60 0.15 -2.12
CA VAL A 117 7.18 0.56 -0.77
C VAL A 117 8.37 0.70 0.19
N SER A 118 9.60 0.60 -0.33
CA SER A 118 10.82 0.59 0.47
C SER A 118 11.04 1.84 1.32
N ASN A 119 10.43 2.97 0.96
CA ASN A 119 10.47 4.22 1.73
C ASN A 119 9.29 4.39 2.71
N VAL A 120 8.33 3.44 2.73
CA VAL A 120 7.13 3.56 3.56
C VAL A 120 7.45 3.24 5.03
N THR A 121 7.11 4.17 5.92
CA THR A 121 7.32 4.02 7.37
C THR A 121 6.07 3.61 8.14
N THR A 122 4.87 3.81 7.56
CA THR A 122 3.61 3.42 8.21
C THR A 122 2.58 2.89 7.23
N MET A 123 2.06 1.71 7.54
CA MET A 123 0.93 1.05 6.86
C MET A 123 -0.28 0.89 7.79
N TYR A 124 -0.41 1.78 8.80
CA TYR A 124 -1.56 1.79 9.72
C TYR A 124 -2.88 1.80 8.96
N ASN A 125 -3.76 0.81 9.21
CA ASN A 125 -5.06 0.66 8.56
C ASN A 125 -5.00 0.60 7.01
N PHE A 126 -3.90 0.21 6.41
CA PHE A 126 -3.70 0.30 4.95
C PHE A 126 -4.82 -0.39 4.16
N LEU A 127 -5.11 -1.67 4.45
CA LEU A 127 -6.17 -2.49 3.83
C LEU A 127 -7.33 -2.80 4.80
N ASN A 128 -7.47 -2.04 5.88
CA ASN A 128 -8.55 -2.28 6.84
C ASN A 128 -9.92 -2.19 6.15
N LEU A 129 -10.74 -3.25 6.24
CA LEU A 129 -12.04 -3.34 5.56
C LEU A 129 -11.96 -3.36 4.01
N ALA A 130 -10.81 -3.65 3.42
CA ALA A 130 -10.66 -3.91 1.98
C ALA A 130 -11.08 -5.36 1.70
N TYR A 131 -12.39 -5.62 1.64
CA TYR A 131 -12.96 -6.96 1.67
C TYR A 131 -12.55 -7.85 0.49
N ALA A 132 -12.35 -7.25 -0.70
CA ALA A 132 -12.05 -7.97 -1.93
C ALA A 132 -10.56 -8.17 -2.18
N PHE A 133 -9.68 -7.43 -1.46
CA PHE A 133 -8.25 -7.42 -1.75
C PHE A 133 -7.60 -8.76 -1.48
N ASN A 134 -6.98 -9.35 -2.52
CA ASN A 134 -6.19 -10.57 -2.45
C ASN A 134 -5.06 -10.60 -3.49
N GLN A 135 -4.43 -9.47 -3.79
CA GLN A 135 -3.31 -9.42 -4.71
C GLN A 135 -2.01 -9.77 -4.01
N ASP A 136 -1.08 -10.37 -4.78
CA ASP A 136 0.24 -10.75 -4.29
C ASP A 136 1.08 -9.50 -3.97
N ILE A 137 1.44 -9.38 -2.71
CA ILE A 137 2.32 -8.34 -2.17
C ILE A 137 3.53 -8.94 -1.44
N SER A 138 3.83 -10.22 -1.67
CA SER A 138 4.93 -10.93 -1.05
C SER A 138 6.30 -10.30 -1.34
N GLY A 139 6.45 -9.73 -2.53
CA GLY A 139 7.70 -9.08 -2.98
C GLY A 139 7.94 -7.67 -2.43
N TRP A 140 7.10 -7.15 -1.55
CA TRP A 140 7.28 -5.80 -1.00
C TRP A 140 8.43 -5.75 0.01
N ASP A 141 9.31 -4.75 -0.12
CA ASP A 141 10.27 -4.40 0.91
C ASP A 141 9.61 -3.53 1.99
N VAL A 142 9.25 -4.15 3.10
CA VAL A 142 8.61 -3.49 4.24
C VAL A 142 9.58 -3.20 5.39
N SER A 143 10.88 -3.36 5.16
CA SER A 143 11.92 -3.27 6.19
C SER A 143 11.97 -1.91 6.92
N ASN A 144 11.49 -0.83 6.29
CA ASN A 144 11.39 0.49 6.91
C ASN A 144 10.07 0.76 7.65
N VAL A 145 9.10 -0.18 7.61
CA VAL A 145 7.80 0.02 8.25
C VAL A 145 7.92 -0.16 9.77
N THR A 146 7.46 0.83 10.51
CA THR A 146 7.44 0.79 12.00
C THR A 146 6.05 0.55 12.58
N ASN A 147 4.98 0.79 11.80
CA ASN A 147 3.61 0.64 12.26
C ASN A 147 2.74 -0.10 11.24
N MET A 148 2.31 -1.30 11.63
CA MET A 148 1.40 -2.16 10.85
C MET A 148 0.05 -2.39 11.56
N ARG A 149 -0.31 -1.54 12.54
CA ARG A 149 -1.58 -1.69 13.26
C ARG A 149 -2.75 -1.74 12.29
N ARG A 150 -3.61 -2.78 12.42
CA ARG A 150 -4.81 -2.99 11.59
C ARG A 150 -4.55 -3.05 10.08
N MET A 151 -3.35 -3.44 9.66
CA MET A 151 -2.97 -3.36 8.24
C MET A 151 -3.92 -4.15 7.35
N ILE A 152 -4.24 -5.40 7.71
CA ILE A 152 -5.16 -6.28 6.98
C ILE A 152 -6.43 -6.63 7.82
N ARG A 153 -6.75 -5.81 8.83
CA ARG A 153 -7.94 -6.03 9.66
C ARG A 153 -9.19 -6.09 8.79
N GLN A 154 -9.98 -7.16 8.93
CA GLN A 154 -11.17 -7.41 8.11
C GLN A 154 -10.92 -7.43 6.58
N ALA A 155 -9.70 -7.63 6.10
CA ALA A 155 -9.44 -7.96 4.70
C ALA A 155 -9.88 -9.42 4.44
N ARG A 156 -11.17 -9.60 4.11
CA ARG A 156 -11.84 -10.91 4.19
C ARG A 156 -11.36 -11.95 3.17
N ALA A 157 -10.87 -11.47 2.01
CA ALA A 157 -10.37 -12.33 0.93
C ALA A 157 -8.85 -12.52 0.99
N PHE A 158 -8.12 -11.71 1.78
CA PHE A 158 -6.66 -11.70 1.77
C PHE A 158 -6.09 -12.98 2.37
N ASN A 159 -5.29 -13.71 1.58
CA ASN A 159 -4.55 -14.90 2.00
C ASN A 159 -3.23 -15.08 1.23
N GLN A 160 -2.56 -13.98 0.87
CA GLN A 160 -1.27 -14.05 0.20
C GLN A 160 -0.15 -14.34 1.21
N ASP A 161 0.87 -15.05 0.73
CA ASP A 161 2.04 -15.38 1.55
C ASP A 161 2.90 -14.13 1.77
N ILE A 162 2.97 -13.71 3.02
CA ILE A 162 3.78 -12.59 3.48
C ILE A 162 4.83 -13.02 4.51
N SER A 163 5.08 -14.31 4.62
CA SER A 163 6.04 -14.88 5.58
C SER A 163 7.48 -14.35 5.36
N GLY A 164 7.81 -14.02 4.10
CA GLY A 164 9.13 -13.49 3.73
C GLY A 164 9.36 -12.01 4.07
N TRP A 165 8.40 -11.30 4.66
CA TRP A 165 8.58 -9.89 4.98
C TRP A 165 9.58 -9.68 6.13
N ASP A 166 10.51 -8.73 5.95
CA ASP A 166 11.32 -8.23 7.06
C ASP A 166 10.52 -7.21 7.89
N VAL A 167 10.03 -7.68 9.04
CA VAL A 167 9.25 -6.86 9.98
C VAL A 167 10.06 -6.44 11.21
N GLY A 168 11.40 -6.58 11.13
CA GLY A 168 12.29 -6.35 12.27
C GLY A 168 12.23 -4.93 12.87
N ASN A 169 11.77 -3.93 12.11
CA ASN A 169 11.61 -2.55 12.58
C ASN A 169 10.20 -2.21 13.08
N VAL A 170 9.24 -3.15 12.98
CA VAL A 170 7.86 -2.89 13.41
C VAL A 170 7.74 -2.87 14.93
N THR A 171 7.08 -1.85 15.47
CA THR A 171 6.84 -1.69 16.91
C THR A 171 5.36 -1.87 17.29
N ASP A 172 4.43 -1.65 16.35
CA ASP A 172 2.99 -1.75 16.59
C ASP A 172 2.31 -2.64 15.54
N MET A 173 1.84 -3.81 15.99
CA MET A 173 1.08 -4.80 15.19
C MET A 173 -0.33 -5.04 15.77
N ARG A 174 -0.87 -4.14 16.61
CA ARG A 174 -2.20 -4.30 17.20
C ARG A 174 -3.25 -4.54 16.14
N GLU A 175 -4.06 -5.58 16.36
CA GLU A 175 -5.16 -5.94 15.47
C GLU A 175 -4.74 -6.14 14.00
N PHE A 176 -3.47 -6.51 13.72
CA PHE A 176 -2.91 -6.62 12.36
C PHE A 176 -3.84 -7.41 11.42
N ALA A 177 -4.19 -8.64 11.80
CA ALA A 177 -5.04 -9.55 11.04
C ALA A 177 -6.39 -9.83 11.73
N LYS A 178 -6.85 -8.93 12.62
CA LYS A 178 -8.11 -9.11 13.36
C LYS A 178 -9.29 -9.27 12.40
N GLU A 179 -10.17 -10.24 12.69
CA GLU A 179 -11.40 -10.49 11.95
C GLU A 179 -11.17 -10.80 10.45
N THR A 180 -10.01 -11.33 10.08
CA THR A 180 -9.80 -11.93 8.76
C THR A 180 -10.56 -13.25 8.65
N ARG A 181 -10.92 -13.69 7.43
CA ARG A 181 -11.72 -14.90 7.25
C ARG A 181 -10.92 -16.10 6.78
N VAL A 182 -9.95 -15.87 5.89
CA VAL A 182 -9.22 -16.94 5.20
C VAL A 182 -7.70 -16.84 5.42
N PHE A 183 -7.21 -15.76 6.00
CA PHE A 183 -5.77 -15.56 6.22
C PHE A 183 -5.23 -16.55 7.24
N ASN A 184 -4.31 -17.43 6.80
CA ASN A 184 -3.66 -18.44 7.63
C ASN A 184 -2.23 -18.74 7.15
N GLN A 185 -1.44 -17.71 6.87
CA GLN A 185 -0.05 -17.87 6.49
C GLN A 185 0.83 -18.11 7.72
N ASP A 186 1.89 -18.91 7.55
CA ASP A 186 2.86 -19.17 8.60
C ASP A 186 3.77 -17.94 8.81
N LEU A 187 3.59 -17.25 9.91
CA LEU A 187 4.34 -16.06 10.28
C LEU A 187 5.34 -16.33 11.43
N THR A 188 5.60 -17.58 11.77
CA THR A 188 6.50 -17.97 12.87
C THR A 188 7.94 -17.52 12.63
N GLY A 189 8.32 -17.34 11.35
CA GLY A 189 9.64 -16.83 10.95
C GLY A 189 9.84 -15.33 11.11
N TRP A 190 8.79 -14.57 11.45
CA TRP A 190 8.92 -13.12 11.59
C TRP A 190 9.76 -12.73 12.82
N ASN A 191 10.74 -11.84 12.61
CA ASN A 191 11.46 -11.21 13.72
C ASN A 191 10.61 -10.11 14.36
N VAL A 192 9.94 -10.42 15.46
CA VAL A 192 9.03 -9.50 16.18
C VAL A 192 9.64 -8.97 17.49
N ASN A 193 10.96 -9.02 17.64
CA ASN A 193 11.66 -8.61 18.86
C ASN A 193 11.46 -7.12 19.22
N ASN A 194 11.18 -6.26 18.23
CA ASN A 194 10.92 -4.84 18.43
C ASN A 194 9.42 -4.53 18.62
N VAL A 195 8.55 -5.53 18.47
CA VAL A 195 7.09 -5.30 18.63
C VAL A 195 6.74 -5.22 20.11
N THR A 196 6.35 -4.04 20.55
CA THR A 196 5.91 -3.78 21.94
C THR A 196 4.39 -3.66 22.06
N GLN A 197 3.67 -3.63 20.94
CA GLN A 197 2.21 -3.50 20.88
C GLN A 197 1.65 -4.51 19.87
N CYS A 198 1.08 -5.62 20.36
CA CYS A 198 0.52 -6.69 19.52
C CYS A 198 -0.91 -7.09 19.90
N GLY A 199 -1.53 -6.38 20.82
CA GLY A 199 -2.85 -6.71 21.36
C GLY A 199 -3.90 -6.96 20.27
N GLY A 200 -4.60 -8.09 20.36
CA GLY A 200 -5.60 -8.50 19.39
C GLY A 200 -5.05 -8.82 18.00
N PHE A 201 -3.76 -9.15 17.84
CA PHE A 201 -3.06 -9.35 16.56
C PHE A 201 -3.92 -10.03 15.50
N SER A 202 -4.51 -11.19 15.81
CA SER A 202 -5.42 -11.94 14.94
C SER A 202 -6.72 -12.30 15.65
N SER A 203 -7.18 -11.50 16.62
CA SER A 203 -8.40 -11.80 17.36
C SER A 203 -9.62 -11.91 16.43
N ASN A 204 -10.48 -12.89 16.70
CA ASN A 204 -11.66 -13.21 15.89
C ASN A 204 -11.36 -13.53 14.41
N SER A 205 -10.12 -13.88 14.05
CA SER A 205 -9.80 -14.45 12.75
C SER A 205 -10.31 -15.87 12.66
N LEU A 206 -10.99 -16.23 11.57
CA LEU A 206 -11.63 -17.56 11.45
C LEU A 206 -10.65 -18.66 11.06
N ALA A 207 -9.61 -18.33 10.28
CA ALA A 207 -8.68 -19.30 9.73
C ALA A 207 -7.30 -19.28 10.41
N MET A 208 -6.88 -18.15 11.00
CA MET A 208 -5.52 -18.01 11.55
C MET A 208 -5.32 -18.90 12.77
N GLU A 209 -4.52 -19.95 12.60
CA GLU A 209 -4.14 -20.86 13.67
C GLU A 209 -3.11 -20.22 14.60
N ASP A 210 -3.15 -20.58 15.89
CA ASP A 210 -2.19 -20.08 16.89
C ASP A 210 -0.75 -20.49 16.56
N SER A 211 -0.57 -21.68 15.97
CA SER A 211 0.73 -22.22 15.51
C SER A 211 1.37 -21.39 14.40
N ASN A 212 0.60 -20.61 13.64
CA ASN A 212 1.05 -19.80 12.52
C ASN A 212 1.31 -18.33 12.91
N ARG A 213 1.08 -17.97 14.17
CA ARG A 213 1.35 -16.62 14.67
C ARG A 213 2.83 -16.39 14.93
N PRO A 214 3.32 -15.14 14.83
CA PRO A 214 4.64 -14.78 15.30
C PRO A 214 4.78 -15.05 16.80
N ASN A 215 5.98 -15.40 17.23
CA ASN A 215 6.29 -15.59 18.64
C ASN A 215 6.59 -14.24 19.32
N PHE A 216 5.56 -13.56 19.79
CA PHE A 216 5.70 -12.29 20.52
C PHE A 216 6.25 -12.54 21.92
N THR A 217 7.38 -11.88 22.25
CA THR A 217 8.04 -11.96 23.55
C THR A 217 7.90 -10.68 24.38
N ASN A 218 7.61 -9.55 23.73
CA ASN A 218 7.59 -8.22 24.37
C ASN A 218 6.17 -7.61 24.47
N CYS A 219 5.14 -8.38 24.10
CA CYS A 219 3.74 -7.97 24.24
C CYS A 219 2.84 -9.21 24.26
N ASP A 220 1.62 -9.04 24.74
CA ASP A 220 0.61 -10.10 24.79
C ASP A 220 -0.43 -9.90 23.66
N PRO A 221 -0.47 -10.80 22.66
CA PRO A 221 -1.41 -10.70 21.55
C PRO A 221 -2.87 -11.02 21.95
N SER A 222 -3.12 -11.58 23.13
CA SER A 222 -4.47 -11.90 23.63
C SER A 222 -5.20 -10.65 24.16
N ILE A 223 -4.48 -9.61 24.54
CA ILE A 223 -5.06 -8.38 25.05
C ILE A 223 -5.81 -7.68 23.91
N VAL A 224 -7.11 -7.47 24.08
CA VAL A 224 -7.91 -6.71 23.10
C VAL A 224 -7.66 -5.21 23.30
N ASP A 225 -7.21 -4.55 22.23
CA ASP A 225 -7.03 -3.10 22.25
C ASP A 225 -8.38 -2.39 22.43
N SER A 226 -8.56 -1.74 23.57
CA SER A 226 -9.75 -0.95 23.89
C SER A 226 -9.68 0.50 23.36
N ASN A 227 -8.57 0.88 22.71
CA ASN A 227 -8.36 2.25 22.27
C ASN A 227 -9.18 2.56 21.01
N PRO A 228 -10.08 3.57 21.05
CA PRO A 228 -10.92 3.92 19.91
C PRO A 228 -10.08 4.38 18.72
N ILE A 229 -10.59 4.15 17.53
CA ILE A 229 -9.99 4.62 16.26
C ILE A 229 -10.01 6.15 16.28
N PRO A 230 -8.88 6.85 16.10
CA PRO A 230 -8.93 8.28 15.78
C PRO A 230 -9.68 8.46 14.47
N ASN A 231 -10.74 9.22 14.47
CA ASN A 231 -11.60 9.50 13.30
C ASN A 231 -10.86 10.20 12.16
#